data_5b3b86a44299881376329dad78b565da
#
_entry.id   5b3b86a44299881376329dad78b565da
#
_cell.length_a   1.000
_cell.length_b   1.000
_cell.length_c   1.000
_cell.angle_alpha   90.00
_cell.angle_beta   90.00
_cell.angle_gamma   90.00
#
_symmetry.space_group_name_H-M   'P 1'
#
loop_
_entity.id
_entity.type
_entity.pdbx_description
1 polymer ?
#
loop_
_entity_poly.entity_id
_entity_poly.type
_entity_poly.pdbx_seq_one_letter_code
_entity_poly.pdbx_strand_id
1 'polypeptide(L)'
;MNLKRISDMANIPGKLTGLNGTVYISTIEPRHKPRIKFRTSDEDLSFYIENGEISAPKHGAKIPSMEAQKVAKWIALNKQNLLKYWYNSEKYTAAEFILEMKKVQ
;
A
#
# COMPACT_ATOMS: atom_id res chain seq x y z
N MET A 1 11.40 17.12 -17.93
CA MET A 1 10.26 16.38 -17.43
C MET A 1 10.66 15.07 -16.79
N ASN A 2 10.01 14.71 -15.74
CA ASN A 2 10.40 13.52 -15.00
C ASN A 2 9.34 12.42 -15.08
N LEU A 3 9.45 11.58 -16.07
CA LEU A 3 8.50 10.50 -16.30
C LEU A 3 8.60 9.39 -15.27
N LYS A 4 9.68 9.34 -14.53
CA LYS A 4 9.84 8.33 -13.49
C LYS A 4 8.78 8.43 -12.41
N ARG A 5 8.29 9.65 -12.17
CA ARG A 5 7.28 9.83 -11.11
C ARG A 5 6.00 9.05 -11.38
N ILE A 6 5.68 8.86 -12.65
CA ILE A 6 4.48 8.11 -13.00
C ILE A 6 4.70 6.62 -12.72
N SER A 7 5.88 6.12 -13.05
CA SER A 7 6.19 4.71 -12.84
C SER A 7 6.41 4.38 -11.37
N ASP A 8 6.54 5.39 -10.51
CA ASP A 8 6.76 5.17 -9.09
C ASP A 8 5.46 4.96 -8.31
N MET A 9 4.34 4.87 -9.01
CA MET A 9 3.06 4.67 -8.37
C MET A 9 2.50 3.30 -8.71
N ALA A 10 1.96 2.65 -7.71
CA ALA A 10 1.27 1.38 -7.89
C ALA A 10 -0.19 1.54 -7.47
N ASN A 11 -1.07 0.90 -8.21
CA ASN A 11 -2.51 0.94 -7.98
C ASN A 11 -3.00 -0.50 -8.07
N ILE A 12 -3.34 -1.09 -6.94
CA ILE A 12 -3.60 -2.53 -6.86
C ILE A 12 -5.03 -2.77 -6.41
N PRO A 13 -5.90 -3.26 -7.30
CA PRO A 13 -7.29 -3.49 -6.94
C PRO A 13 -7.45 -4.66 -5.97
N GLY A 14 -8.55 -4.64 -5.25
CA GLY A 14 -8.82 -5.63 -4.20
C GLY A 14 -8.86 -7.06 -4.69
N LYS A 15 -9.23 -7.28 -5.95
CA LYS A 15 -9.25 -8.64 -6.47
C LYS A 15 -7.86 -9.27 -6.50
N LEU A 16 -6.83 -8.44 -6.54
CA LEU A 16 -5.45 -8.94 -6.53
C LEU A 16 -4.90 -9.08 -5.13
N THR A 17 -5.28 -8.18 -4.22
CA THR A 17 -4.77 -8.23 -2.84
C THR A 17 -5.59 -9.15 -1.93
N GLY A 18 -6.85 -9.33 -2.24
CA GLY A 18 -7.79 -10.00 -1.34
C GLY A 18 -8.46 -9.05 -0.37
N LEU A 19 -8.19 -7.76 -0.48
CA LEU A 19 -8.77 -6.75 0.40
C LEU A 19 -10.04 -6.16 -0.19
N ASN A 20 -10.81 -5.48 0.65
CA ASN A 20 -12.07 -4.87 0.25
C ASN A 20 -11.90 -3.41 -0.14
N GLY A 21 -10.89 -3.14 -0.93
CA GLY A 21 -10.57 -1.79 -1.38
C GLY A 21 -9.32 -1.82 -2.24
N THR A 22 -8.88 -0.62 -2.65
CA THR A 22 -7.73 -0.50 -3.53
C THR A 22 -6.52 -0.02 -2.74
N VAL A 23 -5.37 -0.63 -3.00
CA VAL A 23 -4.10 -0.22 -2.39
C VAL A 23 -3.37 0.68 -3.37
N TYR A 24 -2.92 1.83 -2.87
CA TYR A 24 -2.09 2.76 -3.62
C TYR A 24 -0.76 2.90 -2.92
N ILE A 25 0.31 2.87 -3.69
CA ILE A 25 1.65 3.06 -3.17
C ILE A 25 2.33 4.11 -4.02
N SER A 26 2.76 5.19 -3.39
CA SER A 26 3.49 6.26 -4.07
C SER A 26 4.86 6.41 -3.43
N THR A 27 5.90 6.25 -4.22
CA THR A 27 7.26 6.31 -3.72
C THR A 27 7.93 7.66 -3.99
N ILE A 28 7.13 8.63 -4.42
CA ILE A 28 7.69 9.94 -4.79
C ILE A 28 7.89 10.88 -3.61
N GLU A 29 7.50 10.46 -2.41
CA GLU A 29 7.65 11.29 -1.22
C GLU A 29 8.63 10.67 -0.24
N PRO A 30 9.93 10.85 -0.46
CA PRO A 30 10.95 10.17 0.36
C PRO A 30 10.99 10.63 1.81
N ARG A 31 10.35 11.76 2.13
CA ARG A 31 10.34 12.27 3.50
C ARG A 31 9.45 11.48 4.43
N HIS A 32 8.51 10.75 3.87
CA HIS A 32 7.57 9.98 4.67
C HIS A 32 8.11 8.58 4.93
N LYS A 33 7.70 8.03 6.05
CA LYS A 33 7.98 6.62 6.30
C LYS A 33 7.23 5.78 5.27
N PRO A 34 7.77 4.62 4.90
CA PRO A 34 7.10 3.74 3.96
C PRO A 34 5.68 3.44 4.39
N ARG A 35 4.73 3.68 3.50
CA ARG A 35 3.33 3.48 3.80
C ARG A 35 2.54 3.17 2.54
N ILE A 36 1.40 2.54 2.71
CA ILE A 36 0.44 2.36 1.64
C ILE A 36 -0.80 3.16 1.96
N LYS A 37 -1.57 3.47 0.93
CA LYS A 37 -2.91 4.03 1.10
C LYS A 37 -3.91 2.97 0.74
N PHE A 38 -4.96 2.89 1.54
CA PHE A 38 -6.04 1.93 1.31
C PHE A 38 -7.32 2.72 1.14
N ARG A 39 -7.96 2.57 0.00
CA ARG A 39 -9.15 3.34 -0.34
C ARG A 39 -10.35 2.43 -0.58
N THR A 40 -11.44 2.74 0.11
CA THR A 40 -12.74 2.17 -0.16
C THR A 40 -13.63 3.27 -0.71
N SER A 41 -14.91 2.99 -0.91
CA SER A 41 -15.85 4.01 -1.37
C SER A 41 -15.99 5.16 -0.35
N ASP A 42 -15.76 4.88 0.93
CA ASP A 42 -16.00 5.84 1.99
C ASP A 42 -14.76 6.37 2.68
N GLU A 43 -13.65 5.64 2.59
CA GLU A 43 -12.47 5.95 3.38
C GLU A 43 -11.21 5.96 2.54
N ASP A 44 -10.25 6.77 2.97
CA ASP A 44 -8.94 6.83 2.36
C ASP A 44 -7.94 6.93 3.51
N LEU A 45 -7.34 5.81 3.86
CA LEU A 45 -6.46 5.73 5.02
C LEU A 45 -5.07 5.29 4.63
N SER A 46 -4.08 5.73 5.41
CA SER A 46 -2.69 5.32 5.22
C SER A 46 -2.30 4.34 6.31
N PHE A 47 -1.51 3.34 5.92
CA PHE A 47 -1.00 2.33 6.83
C PHE A 47 0.50 2.26 6.69
N TYR A 48 1.22 2.23 7.79
CA TYR A 48 2.68 2.05 7.77
C TYR A 48 3.03 0.63 7.36
N ILE A 49 4.01 0.51 6.48
CA ILE A 49 4.50 -0.81 6.07
C ILE A 49 5.24 -1.48 7.22
N GLU A 50 5.89 -0.69 8.04
CA GLU A 50 6.69 -1.19 9.14
C GLU A 50 5.90 -2.06 10.11
N ASN A 51 4.70 -1.64 10.47
CA ASN A 51 3.92 -2.33 11.52
C ASN A 51 2.44 -2.52 11.17
N GLY A 52 1.99 -2.03 10.02
CA GLY A 52 0.60 -2.18 9.62
C GLY A 52 -0.36 -1.27 10.35
N GLU A 53 0.14 -0.28 11.09
CA GLU A 53 -0.72 0.62 11.83
C GLU A 53 -1.21 1.79 10.97
N ILE A 54 -2.37 2.32 11.31
CA ILE A 54 -2.94 3.46 10.59
C ILE A 54 -2.14 4.71 10.92
N SER A 55 -1.79 5.45 9.88
CA SER A 55 -1.04 6.68 10.00
C SER A 55 -1.99 7.86 10.11
N ALA A 56 -2.09 8.43 11.30
CA ALA A 56 -2.82 9.68 11.54
C ALA A 56 -4.17 9.76 10.80
N PRO A 57 -5.16 9.00 11.22
CA PRO A 57 -6.48 9.06 10.59
C PRO A 57 -7.05 10.46 10.73
N LYS A 58 -7.70 10.94 9.67
CA LYS A 58 -8.25 12.28 9.66
C LYS A 58 -9.73 12.28 10.04
N HIS A 59 -10.11 13.26 10.85
CA HIS A 59 -11.51 13.60 11.08
C HIS A 59 -12.41 12.42 11.42
N GLY A 60 -11.92 11.53 12.25
CA GLY A 60 -12.73 10.41 12.68
C GLY A 60 -12.98 9.38 11.60
N ALA A 61 -12.18 9.39 10.55
CA ALA A 61 -12.27 8.34 9.53
C ALA A 61 -12.17 6.98 10.20
N LYS A 62 -13.09 6.10 9.86
CA LYS A 62 -13.15 4.79 10.49
C LYS A 62 -13.16 3.69 9.45
N ILE A 63 -12.47 2.64 9.77
CA ILE A 63 -12.52 1.43 8.98
C ILE A 63 -12.86 0.31 9.95
N PRO A 64 -13.73 -0.64 9.60
CA PRO A 64 -14.03 -1.74 10.49
C PRO A 64 -12.75 -2.43 10.94
N SER A 65 -12.68 -2.76 12.23
CA SER A 65 -11.44 -3.32 12.77
C SER A 65 -11.03 -4.62 12.06
N MET A 66 -11.98 -5.40 11.59
CA MET A 66 -11.65 -6.60 10.83
C MET A 66 -10.96 -6.27 9.52
N GLU A 67 -11.42 -5.22 8.84
CA GLU A 67 -10.80 -4.81 7.60
C GLU A 67 -9.40 -4.24 7.85
N ALA A 68 -9.24 -3.46 8.91
CA ALA A 68 -7.93 -2.92 9.27
C ALA A 68 -6.95 -4.05 9.59
N GLN A 69 -7.40 -5.08 10.30
CA GLN A 69 -6.57 -6.23 10.59
C GLN A 69 -6.16 -6.97 9.33
N LYS A 70 -7.09 -7.06 8.38
CA LYS A 70 -6.81 -7.73 7.12
C LYS A 70 -5.79 -6.96 6.29
N VAL A 71 -5.88 -5.62 6.29
CA VAL A 71 -4.90 -4.77 5.62
C VAL A 71 -3.53 -4.96 6.26
N ALA A 72 -3.47 -4.93 7.59
CA ALA A 72 -2.21 -5.14 8.30
C ALA A 72 -1.62 -6.51 8.01
N LYS A 73 -2.46 -7.53 7.89
CA LYS A 73 -2.03 -8.88 7.56
C LYS A 73 -1.43 -8.93 6.13
N TRP A 74 -2.08 -8.25 5.20
CA TRP A 74 -1.57 -8.18 3.83
C TRP A 74 -0.22 -7.48 3.80
N ILE A 75 -0.07 -6.39 4.57
CA ILE A 75 1.19 -5.68 4.67
C ILE A 75 2.28 -6.59 5.22
N ALA A 76 2.00 -7.29 6.31
CA ALA A 76 2.98 -8.19 6.92
C ALA A 76 3.39 -9.30 5.95
N LEU A 77 2.43 -9.81 5.21
CA LEU A 77 2.67 -10.89 4.25
C LEU A 77 3.59 -10.44 3.12
N ASN A 78 3.52 -9.16 2.75
CA ASN A 78 4.27 -8.62 1.61
C ASN A 78 5.30 -7.58 2.02
N LYS A 79 5.67 -7.54 3.28
CA LYS A 79 6.50 -6.47 3.83
C LYS A 79 7.82 -6.29 3.07
N GLN A 80 8.53 -7.37 2.83
CA GLN A 80 9.83 -7.26 2.16
C GLN A 80 9.68 -6.72 0.75
N ASN A 81 8.69 -7.20 0.02
CA ASN A 81 8.46 -6.73 -1.34
C ASN A 81 7.97 -5.29 -1.37
N LEU A 82 7.14 -4.91 -0.38
CA LEU A 82 6.69 -3.53 -0.26
C LEU A 82 7.84 -2.59 0.00
N LEU A 83 8.76 -2.96 0.89
CA LEU A 83 9.92 -2.13 1.18
C LEU A 83 10.87 -2.07 -0.01
N LYS A 84 11.01 -3.18 -0.70
CA LYS A 84 11.84 -3.22 -1.90
C LYS A 84 11.29 -2.28 -2.96
N TYR A 85 9.98 -2.29 -3.16
CA TYR A 85 9.34 -1.38 -4.10
C TYR A 85 9.48 0.07 -3.63
N TRP A 86 9.28 0.32 -2.33
CA TRP A 86 9.37 1.68 -1.80
C TRP A 86 10.73 2.30 -2.04
N TYR A 87 11.81 1.54 -1.80
CA TYR A 87 13.15 2.08 -1.90
C TYR A 87 13.80 1.92 -3.27
N ASN A 88 13.32 1.04 -4.11
CA ASN A 88 13.96 0.71 -5.38
C ASN A 88 12.98 0.62 -6.54
N SER A 89 12.00 1.51 -6.59
CA SER A 89 10.95 1.44 -7.61
C SER A 89 11.49 1.59 -9.04
N GLU A 90 12.69 2.14 -9.20
CA GLU A 90 13.29 2.23 -10.52
C GLU A 90 13.73 0.88 -11.05
N LYS A 91 14.11 -0.02 -10.18
CA LYS A 91 14.57 -1.35 -10.57
C LYS A 91 13.53 -2.42 -10.32
N TYR A 92 12.79 -2.29 -9.23
CA TYR A 92 11.73 -3.21 -8.88
C TYR A 92 10.42 -2.51 -9.15
N THR A 93 9.85 -2.75 -10.32
CA THR A 93 8.71 -2.00 -10.81
C THR A 93 7.41 -2.41 -10.14
N ALA A 94 6.39 -1.59 -10.29
CA ALA A 94 5.05 -1.93 -9.80
C ALA A 94 4.55 -3.24 -10.41
N ALA A 95 4.82 -3.46 -11.68
CA ALA A 95 4.41 -4.68 -12.35
C ALA A 95 5.08 -5.91 -11.72
N GLU A 96 6.36 -5.80 -11.42
CA GLU A 96 7.07 -6.89 -10.77
C GLU A 96 6.55 -7.16 -9.37
N PHE A 97 6.28 -6.07 -8.62
CA PHE A 97 5.72 -6.21 -7.30
C PHE A 97 4.37 -6.93 -7.36
N ILE A 98 3.51 -6.54 -8.29
CA ILE A 98 2.19 -7.15 -8.42
C ILE A 98 2.29 -8.63 -8.76
N LEU A 99 3.25 -9.00 -9.60
CA LEU A 99 3.44 -10.41 -9.96
C LEU A 99 3.92 -11.25 -8.78
N GLU A 100 4.69 -10.66 -7.88
CA GLU A 100 5.29 -11.41 -6.78
C GLU A 100 4.51 -11.31 -5.48
N MET A 101 3.60 -10.34 -5.36
CA MET A 101 2.88 -10.16 -4.11
C MET A 101 1.95 -11.33 -3.82
N LYS A 102 1.67 -11.50 -2.54
CA LYS A 102 0.79 -12.55 -2.08
C LYS A 102 -0.56 -11.98 -1.69
N LYS A 103 -1.61 -12.68 -2.10
CA LYS A 103 -2.98 -12.30 -1.80
C LYS A 103 -3.32 -12.74 -0.37
N VAL A 104 -4.02 -11.89 0.37
CA VAL A 104 -4.48 -12.26 1.69
C VAL A 104 -5.81 -13.00 1.57
N GLN A 105 -6.02 -13.96 2.46
CA GLN A 105 -7.21 -14.79 2.43
C GLN A 105 -8.22 -14.36 3.48
#